data_c7caa49a263b24ec59d4f3657fb60488
#
_entry.id   c7caa49a263b24ec59d4f3657fb60488
#
_cell.length_a   1.000
_cell.length_b   1.000
_cell.length_c   1.000
_cell.angle_alpha   90.00
_cell.angle_beta   90.00
_cell.angle_gamma   90.00
#
_symmetry.space_group_name_H-M   'P 1'
#
loop_
_entity.id
_entity.type
_entity.pdbx_description
1 polymer ?
#
loop_
_entity_poly.entity_id
_entity_poly.type
_entity_poly.pdbx_seq_one_letter_code
_entity_poly.pdbx_strand_id
1 'polypeptide(L)'
;MKHLYILLLCVLGITSCMGTHYFEPEIGETSKTEDKISYLGDICWFEIEYQQVQTKFQPGEAFKAFKYVVEIEGVESEEPTIVTKGEELAELTGKLKREFPEFYEKWYEEHGGYPNYSRAIIAFAVPANMTEAERKVEVKVSIANDFRDTENWSEWETAFSAVQEGW
;
A
#
# COMPACT_ATOMS: atom_id res chain seq x y z
N MET A 1 8.95 -53.56 -14.77
CA MET A 1 7.69 -52.88 -14.52
C MET A 1 7.64 -52.11 -13.18
N LYS A 2 8.13 -52.66 -12.05
CA LYS A 2 8.12 -51.96 -10.75
C LYS A 2 8.89 -50.64 -10.72
N HIS A 3 9.99 -50.52 -11.45
CA HIS A 3 10.81 -49.29 -11.51
C HIS A 3 10.16 -48.17 -12.33
N LEU A 4 9.28 -48.51 -13.27
CA LEU A 4 8.53 -47.53 -14.07
C LEU A 4 7.48 -46.82 -13.23
N TYR A 5 6.83 -47.52 -12.28
CA TYR A 5 5.85 -46.91 -11.38
C TYR A 5 6.47 -45.96 -10.36
N ILE A 6 7.70 -46.27 -9.88
CA ILE A 6 8.42 -45.41 -8.95
C ILE A 6 8.82 -44.12 -9.65
N LEU A 7 9.28 -44.19 -10.91
CA LEU A 7 9.62 -43.01 -11.70
C LEU A 7 8.39 -42.14 -11.98
N LEU A 8 7.25 -42.75 -12.31
CA LEU A 8 5.99 -42.05 -12.55
C LEU A 8 5.47 -41.36 -11.27
N LEU A 9 5.58 -41.99 -10.11
CA LEU A 9 5.21 -41.44 -8.82
C LEU A 9 6.11 -40.24 -8.44
N CYS A 10 7.40 -40.30 -8.72
CA CYS A 10 8.33 -39.19 -8.49
C CYS A 10 8.01 -38.01 -9.39
N VAL A 11 7.66 -38.22 -10.66
CA VAL A 11 7.28 -37.16 -11.58
C VAL A 11 5.96 -36.50 -11.18
N LEU A 12 4.97 -37.26 -10.71
CA LEU A 12 3.69 -36.73 -10.23
C LEU A 12 3.82 -35.97 -8.90
N GLY A 13 4.78 -36.39 -8.04
CA GLY A 13 5.05 -35.71 -6.76
C GLY A 13 5.74 -34.36 -6.90
N ILE A 14 6.44 -34.13 -8.01
CA ILE A 14 7.17 -32.86 -8.25
C ILE A 14 6.25 -31.78 -8.81
N THR A 15 5.14 -32.16 -9.46
CA THR A 15 4.22 -31.19 -10.07
C THR A 15 3.22 -30.58 -9.08
N SER A 16 3.10 -31.10 -7.86
CA SER A 16 2.11 -30.61 -6.89
C SER A 16 2.60 -29.49 -5.97
N CYS A 17 3.86 -29.03 -6.10
CA CYS A 17 4.44 -27.97 -5.24
C CYS A 17 4.72 -26.64 -5.95
N MET A 18 4.15 -26.41 -7.12
CA MET A 18 4.32 -25.13 -7.83
C MET A 18 3.05 -24.27 -7.75
N GLY A 19 2.51 -24.12 -6.54
CA GLY A 19 1.51 -23.08 -6.30
C GLY A 19 2.23 -21.73 -6.16
N THR A 20 2.05 -20.85 -7.11
CA THR A 20 2.42 -19.43 -6.93
C THR A 20 1.35 -18.82 -6.02
N HIS A 21 1.70 -18.57 -4.77
CA HIS A 21 0.80 -17.87 -3.87
C HIS A 21 0.96 -16.37 -4.13
N TYR A 22 -0.09 -15.73 -4.60
CA TYR A 22 -0.19 -14.29 -4.70
C TYR A 22 -0.84 -13.77 -3.41
N PHE A 23 -0.19 -12.81 -2.76
CA PHE A 23 -0.78 -12.11 -1.62
C PHE A 23 -1.34 -10.78 -2.13
N GLU A 24 -2.50 -10.41 -1.62
CA GLU A 24 -3.10 -9.12 -1.90
C GLU A 24 -2.51 -8.09 -0.95
N PRO A 25 -2.25 -6.84 -1.40
CA PRO A 25 -1.92 -5.77 -0.49
C PRO A 25 -3.04 -5.59 0.54
N GLU A 26 -2.68 -5.47 1.79
CA GLU A 26 -3.63 -5.22 2.88
C GLU A 26 -3.43 -3.81 3.41
N ILE A 27 -4.54 -3.12 3.67
CA ILE A 27 -4.53 -1.82 4.31
C ILE A 27 -4.29 -2.05 5.80
N GLY A 28 -3.18 -1.52 6.30
CA GLY A 28 -2.77 -1.63 7.69
C GLY A 28 -3.22 -0.44 8.55
N GLU A 29 -2.30 0.01 9.41
CA GLU A 29 -2.56 1.11 10.33
C GLU A 29 -2.66 2.47 9.61
N THR A 30 -3.38 3.40 10.23
CA THR A 30 -3.52 4.78 9.77
C THR A 30 -3.30 5.75 10.93
N SER A 31 -2.84 6.96 10.63
CA SER A 31 -2.64 8.00 11.65
C SER A 31 -3.93 8.48 12.28
N LYS A 32 -5.00 8.49 11.49
CA LYS A 32 -6.33 8.95 11.92
C LYS A 32 -7.41 8.15 11.20
N THR A 33 -8.31 7.58 11.97
CA THR A 33 -9.51 6.92 11.48
C THR A 33 -10.69 7.50 12.24
N GLU A 34 -11.61 8.13 11.57
CA GLU A 34 -12.79 8.80 12.16
C GLU A 34 -12.44 9.90 13.18
N ASP A 35 -11.21 10.42 13.14
CA ASP A 35 -10.72 11.47 14.03
C ASP A 35 -10.68 12.83 13.30
N LYS A 36 -10.49 13.89 14.08
CA LYS A 36 -10.47 15.26 13.59
C LYS A 36 -9.05 15.72 13.27
N ILE A 37 -8.93 16.42 12.14
CA ILE A 37 -7.73 17.13 11.74
C ILE A 37 -7.95 18.60 12.08
N SER A 38 -6.94 19.25 12.67
CA SER A 38 -7.00 20.69 12.93
C SER A 38 -7.21 21.50 11.64
N TYR A 39 -7.90 22.63 11.74
CA TYR A 39 -8.02 23.57 10.62
C TYR A 39 -6.67 24.05 10.08
N LEU A 40 -5.61 24.05 10.90
CA LEU A 40 -4.25 24.40 10.46
C LEU A 40 -3.62 23.38 9.51
N GLY A 41 -4.23 22.20 9.39
CA GLY A 41 -3.69 21.09 8.63
C GLY A 41 -2.84 20.15 9.49
N ASP A 42 -2.41 19.05 8.89
CA ASP A 42 -1.60 18.02 9.55
C ASP A 42 -0.90 17.14 8.50
N ILE A 43 0.07 16.34 8.94
CA ILE A 43 0.64 15.24 8.18
C ILE A 43 -0.11 13.97 8.60
N CYS A 44 -0.79 13.36 7.65
CA CYS A 44 -1.51 12.11 7.83
C CYS A 44 -0.82 10.99 7.08
N TRP A 45 -1.05 9.76 7.49
CA TRP A 45 -0.43 8.60 6.86
C TRP A 45 -1.33 7.37 6.92
N PHE A 46 -1.11 6.46 6.01
CA PHE A 46 -1.65 5.10 6.04
C PHE A 46 -0.56 4.11 5.64
N GLU A 47 -0.74 2.87 6.06
CA GLU A 47 0.18 1.79 5.78
C GLU A 47 -0.44 0.80 4.81
N ILE A 48 0.38 0.35 3.85
CA ILE A 48 0.06 -0.82 3.03
C ILE A 48 1.03 -1.92 3.41
N GLU A 49 0.49 -3.03 3.89
CA GLU A 49 1.24 -4.24 4.08
C GLU A 49 1.24 -5.04 2.78
N TYR A 50 2.43 -5.41 2.38
CA TYR A 50 2.66 -6.06 1.12
C TYR A 50 3.57 -7.26 1.31
N GLN A 51 3.09 -8.45 1.00
CA GLN A 51 3.91 -9.66 1.09
C GLN A 51 4.53 -10.00 -0.26
N GLN A 52 5.85 -9.99 -0.32
CA GLN A 52 6.57 -10.51 -1.49
C GLN A 52 6.46 -12.04 -1.54
N VAL A 53 5.92 -12.55 -2.65
CA VAL A 53 5.97 -13.98 -2.90
C VAL A 53 7.40 -14.36 -3.29
N GLN A 54 8.08 -15.08 -2.41
CA GLN A 54 9.31 -15.78 -2.78
C GLN A 54 8.93 -17.07 -3.49
N THR A 55 9.06 -17.11 -4.80
CA THR A 55 9.10 -18.38 -5.49
C THR A 55 10.50 -18.97 -5.35
N LYS A 56 10.59 -20.27 -5.11
CA LYS A 56 11.87 -21.00 -4.92
C LYS A 56 12.81 -20.93 -6.14
N PHE A 57 12.33 -20.44 -7.28
CA PHE A 57 13.02 -20.47 -8.58
C PHE A 57 13.17 -19.13 -9.29
N GLN A 58 12.48 -18.08 -8.86
CA GLN A 58 12.69 -16.73 -9.35
C GLN A 58 12.47 -15.74 -8.20
N PRO A 59 13.53 -15.14 -7.68
CA PRO A 59 13.40 -13.99 -6.81
C PRO A 59 12.96 -12.81 -7.69
N GLY A 60 11.81 -12.31 -7.45
CA GLY A 60 11.37 -11.08 -8.08
C GLY A 60 10.14 -11.22 -8.95
N GLU A 61 9.27 -10.27 -8.82
CA GLU A 61 8.22 -9.86 -9.73
C GLU A 61 6.85 -10.53 -9.66
N ALA A 62 6.41 -11.01 -8.52
CA ALA A 62 4.98 -11.21 -8.29
C ALA A 62 4.42 -10.07 -7.41
N PHE A 63 4.49 -8.85 -7.92
CA PHE A 63 3.93 -7.68 -7.25
C PHE A 63 2.51 -7.44 -7.79
N LYS A 64 1.49 -7.49 -6.91
CA LYS A 64 0.17 -6.97 -7.28
C LYS A 64 0.25 -5.44 -7.23
N ALA A 65 -0.17 -4.79 -8.29
CA ALA A 65 -0.21 -3.34 -8.35
C ALA A 65 -1.32 -2.81 -7.44
N PHE A 66 -1.12 -1.64 -6.88
CA PHE A 66 -2.17 -0.85 -6.26
C PHE A 66 -2.11 0.60 -6.75
N LYS A 67 -3.22 1.28 -6.63
CA LYS A 67 -3.30 2.72 -6.87
C LYS A 67 -4.01 3.38 -5.69
N TYR A 68 -3.62 4.62 -5.40
CA TYR A 68 -4.27 5.39 -4.36
C TYR A 68 -4.47 6.84 -4.79
N VAL A 69 -5.45 7.48 -4.20
CA VAL A 69 -5.74 8.89 -4.38
C VAL A 69 -6.08 9.52 -3.04
N VAL A 70 -5.59 10.74 -2.81
CA VAL A 70 -5.96 11.56 -1.65
C VAL A 70 -7.08 12.51 -2.11
N GLU A 71 -8.22 12.42 -1.47
CA GLU A 71 -9.38 13.26 -1.75
C GLU A 71 -9.65 14.18 -0.55
N ILE A 72 -9.68 15.47 -0.80
CA ILE A 72 -10.04 16.49 0.19
C ILE A 72 -11.24 17.24 -0.37
N GLU A 73 -12.34 17.23 0.37
CA GLU A 73 -13.57 17.89 -0.07
C GLU A 73 -13.35 19.38 -0.37
N GLY A 74 -13.77 19.80 -1.56
CA GLY A 74 -13.58 21.18 -2.03
C GLY A 74 -12.18 21.48 -2.58
N VAL A 75 -11.29 20.51 -2.64
CA VAL A 75 -9.97 20.63 -3.28
C VAL A 75 -9.94 19.72 -4.51
N GLU A 76 -9.37 20.20 -5.59
CA GLU A 76 -9.20 19.38 -6.80
C GLU A 76 -8.30 18.18 -6.50
N SER A 77 -8.79 16.99 -6.79
CA SER A 77 -8.04 15.75 -6.56
C SER A 77 -6.93 15.59 -7.59
N GLU A 78 -5.78 15.13 -7.14
CA GLU A 78 -4.70 14.72 -8.03
C GLU A 78 -5.07 13.40 -8.75
N GLU A 79 -4.36 13.11 -9.84
CA GLU A 79 -4.44 11.82 -10.50
C GLU A 79 -3.97 10.71 -9.54
N PRO A 80 -4.60 9.52 -9.59
CA PRO A 80 -4.19 8.42 -8.73
C PRO A 80 -2.73 8.04 -8.92
N THR A 81 -2.00 7.87 -7.83
CA THR A 81 -0.65 7.30 -7.86
C THR A 81 -0.74 5.80 -8.03
N ILE A 82 -0.09 5.26 -9.04
CA ILE A 82 -0.06 3.84 -9.36
C ILE A 82 1.29 3.26 -8.97
N VAL A 83 1.27 2.15 -8.25
CA VAL A 83 2.46 1.42 -7.78
C VAL A 83 2.41 0.00 -8.33
N THR A 84 3.31 -0.32 -9.25
CA THR A 84 3.34 -1.60 -9.97
C THR A 84 4.56 -2.45 -9.65
N LYS A 85 5.57 -1.86 -8.97
CA LYS A 85 6.86 -2.51 -8.70
C LYS A 85 7.35 -2.25 -7.29
N GLY A 86 8.11 -3.18 -6.75
CA GLY A 86 8.75 -3.03 -5.45
C GLY A 86 9.71 -1.83 -5.37
N GLU A 87 10.34 -1.45 -6.49
CA GLU A 87 11.20 -0.26 -6.58
C GLU A 87 10.40 1.04 -6.38
N GLU A 88 9.21 1.13 -6.96
CA GLU A 88 8.30 2.28 -6.78
C GLU A 88 7.83 2.38 -5.32
N LEU A 89 7.61 1.24 -4.66
CA LEU A 89 7.28 1.19 -3.25
C LEU A 89 8.43 1.71 -2.38
N ALA A 90 9.66 1.31 -2.68
CA ALA A 90 10.86 1.81 -1.99
C ALA A 90 11.07 3.31 -2.25
N GLU A 91 10.69 3.80 -3.43
CA GLU A 91 10.75 5.22 -3.75
C GLU A 91 9.76 6.05 -2.93
N LEU A 92 8.55 5.55 -2.66
CA LEU A 92 7.60 6.21 -1.76
C LEU A 92 8.19 6.44 -0.37
N THR A 93 8.92 5.46 0.16
CA THR A 93 9.63 5.62 1.44
C THR A 93 10.75 6.66 1.35
N GLY A 94 11.50 6.64 0.26
CA GLY A 94 12.51 7.65 -0.01
C GLY A 94 11.92 9.05 -0.11
N LYS A 95 10.75 9.18 -0.73
CA LYS A 95 9.97 10.42 -0.80
C LYS A 95 9.55 10.88 0.60
N LEU A 96 8.97 9.98 1.40
CA LEU A 96 8.58 10.26 2.78
C LEU A 96 9.75 10.83 3.60
N LYS A 97 10.90 10.16 3.54
CA LYS A 97 12.10 10.61 4.26
C LYS A 97 12.61 11.99 3.81
N ARG A 98 12.47 12.31 2.53
CA ARG A 98 12.89 13.62 1.99
C ARG A 98 11.93 14.74 2.32
N GLU A 99 10.63 14.48 2.20
CA GLU A 99 9.58 15.49 2.35
C GLU A 99 9.18 15.73 3.80
N PHE A 100 9.22 14.67 4.62
CA PHE A 100 8.81 14.72 6.02
C PHE A 100 9.85 14.07 6.95
N PRO A 101 11.09 14.58 7.02
CA PRO A 101 12.18 13.93 7.75
C PRO A 101 11.89 13.76 9.24
N GLU A 102 11.36 14.78 9.91
CA GLU A 102 11.05 14.73 11.35
C GLU A 102 9.94 13.73 11.66
N PHE A 103 8.92 13.66 10.79
CA PHE A 103 7.87 12.66 10.89
C PHE A 103 8.44 11.26 10.71
N TYR A 104 9.29 11.05 9.69
CA TYR A 104 9.89 9.76 9.39
C TYR A 104 10.75 9.26 10.57
N GLU A 105 11.59 10.10 11.17
CA GLU A 105 12.43 9.73 12.31
C GLU A 105 11.59 9.33 13.52
N LYS A 106 10.59 10.14 13.87
CA LYS A 106 9.68 9.84 14.97
C LYS A 106 8.92 8.53 14.75
N TRP A 107 8.36 8.35 13.57
CA TRP A 107 7.64 7.13 13.22
C TRP A 107 8.55 5.91 13.29
N TYR A 108 9.79 6.03 12.79
CA TYR A 108 10.80 4.97 12.82
C TYR A 108 11.17 4.55 14.25
N GLU A 109 11.30 5.50 15.16
CA GLU A 109 11.59 5.25 16.58
C GLU A 109 10.42 4.55 17.27
N GLU A 110 9.19 4.98 17.00
CA GLU A 110 7.98 4.45 17.64
C GLU A 110 7.64 3.02 17.16
N HIS A 111 7.92 2.69 15.91
CA HIS A 111 7.55 1.41 15.29
C HIS A 111 8.70 0.40 15.17
N GLY A 112 9.86 0.71 15.74
CA GLY A 112 10.95 -0.28 15.89
C GLY A 112 11.73 -0.61 14.64
N GLY A 113 11.74 0.29 13.68
CA GLY A 113 12.49 0.12 12.45
C GLY A 113 11.66 -0.20 11.23
N TYR A 114 12.10 0.34 10.12
CA TYR A 114 11.41 0.29 8.88
C TYR A 114 11.50 -0.92 8.16
N PRO A 115 10.55 -0.77 7.31
CA PRO A 115 9.81 -1.81 6.69
C PRO A 115 10.80 -2.68 5.99
N ASN A 116 10.65 -3.92 6.25
CA ASN A 116 11.11 -4.92 5.31
C ASN A 116 10.33 -4.68 4.01
N TYR A 117 10.76 -5.21 2.90
CA TYR A 117 10.18 -5.07 1.56
C TYR A 117 8.67 -5.41 1.44
N SER A 118 7.98 -5.58 2.57
CA SER A 118 6.58 -5.96 2.66
C SER A 118 5.66 -4.87 3.20
N ARG A 119 6.17 -3.74 3.67
CA ARG A 119 5.35 -2.66 4.23
C ARG A 119 5.78 -1.31 3.66
N ALA A 120 4.84 -0.45 3.31
CA ALA A 120 5.08 0.92 2.95
C ALA A 120 4.17 1.85 3.71
N ILE A 121 4.71 2.98 4.13
CA ILE A 121 3.95 4.09 4.67
C ILE A 121 3.83 5.15 3.60
N ILE A 122 2.61 5.59 3.41
CA ILE A 122 2.27 6.67 2.51
C ILE A 122 1.79 7.83 3.36
N ALA A 123 2.62 8.87 3.47
CA ALA A 123 2.26 10.09 4.15
C ALA A 123 1.86 11.18 3.16
N PHE A 124 0.94 12.02 3.57
CA PHE A 124 0.44 13.13 2.80
C PHE A 124 0.13 14.32 3.70
N ALA A 125 0.33 15.53 3.16
CA ALA A 125 -0.01 16.74 3.87
C ALA A 125 -1.48 17.11 3.62
N VAL A 126 -2.21 17.40 4.69
CA VAL A 126 -3.53 18.03 4.62
C VAL A 126 -3.33 19.54 4.82
N PRO A 127 -3.56 20.36 3.81
CA PRO A 127 -3.36 21.80 3.91
C PRO A 127 -4.36 22.46 4.88
N ALA A 128 -4.08 23.67 5.32
CA ALA A 128 -5.00 24.42 6.18
C ALA A 128 -6.37 24.60 5.51
N ASN A 129 -7.42 24.46 6.31
CA ASN A 129 -8.80 24.74 5.93
C ASN A 129 -9.16 26.17 6.38
N MET A 130 -9.11 27.11 5.46
CA MET A 130 -9.41 28.51 5.73
C MET A 130 -10.90 28.85 5.53
N THR A 131 -11.77 27.85 5.51
CA THR A 131 -13.22 28.02 5.46
C THR A 131 -13.82 27.75 6.85
N GLU A 132 -15.02 28.28 7.11
CA GLU A 132 -15.76 28.01 8.35
C GLU A 132 -16.37 26.59 8.39
N ALA A 133 -16.43 25.90 7.25
CA ALA A 133 -17.04 24.59 7.13
C ALA A 133 -16.01 23.47 7.38
N GLU A 134 -16.43 22.44 8.10
CA GLU A 134 -15.71 21.17 8.16
C GLU A 134 -15.65 20.57 6.75
N ARG A 135 -14.58 19.82 6.46
CA ARG A 135 -14.44 19.09 5.19
C ARG A 135 -13.93 17.67 5.40
N LYS A 136 -14.34 16.78 4.53
CA LYS A 136 -13.92 15.38 4.57
C LYS A 136 -12.55 15.22 3.91
N VAL A 137 -11.70 14.38 4.53
CA VAL A 137 -10.40 13.97 3.98
C VAL A 137 -10.41 12.45 3.91
N GLU A 138 -10.20 11.91 2.72
CA GLU A 138 -10.17 10.47 2.49
C GLU A 138 -8.96 10.07 1.64
N VAL A 139 -8.44 8.88 1.89
CA VAL A 139 -7.58 8.20 0.94
C VAL A 139 -8.27 6.93 0.50
N LYS A 140 -8.34 6.75 -0.79
CA LYS A 140 -8.91 5.56 -1.42
C LYS A 140 -7.82 4.76 -2.10
N VAL A 141 -7.92 3.45 -1.97
CA VAL A 141 -7.00 2.47 -2.55
C VAL A 141 -7.78 1.52 -3.43
N SER A 142 -7.22 1.13 -4.54
CA SER A 142 -7.72 0.07 -5.40
C SER A 142 -6.57 -0.85 -5.80
N ILE A 143 -6.82 -2.14 -5.86
CA ILE A 143 -5.83 -3.19 -6.07
C ILE A 143 -6.05 -3.83 -7.43
N ALA A 144 -4.99 -4.07 -8.18
CA ALA A 144 -5.10 -4.80 -9.44
C ALA A 144 -5.34 -6.30 -9.16
N ASN A 145 -6.31 -6.88 -9.84
CA ASN A 145 -6.62 -8.30 -9.72
C ASN A 145 -5.48 -9.19 -10.26
N ASP A 146 -4.74 -8.70 -11.26
CA ASP A 146 -3.52 -9.32 -11.75
C ASP A 146 -2.47 -8.20 -11.98
N PHE A 147 -1.24 -8.40 -11.47
CA PHE A 147 -0.14 -7.44 -11.68
C PHE A 147 0.24 -7.26 -13.17
N ARG A 148 -0.13 -8.20 -14.02
CA ARG A 148 0.07 -8.15 -15.48
C ARG A 148 -1.04 -7.42 -16.21
N ASP A 149 -2.16 -7.25 -15.54
CA ASP A 149 -3.38 -6.66 -16.10
C ASP A 149 -3.83 -5.50 -15.20
N THR A 150 -3.16 -4.37 -15.40
CA THR A 150 -3.52 -3.11 -14.71
C THR A 150 -4.78 -2.45 -15.27
N GLU A 151 -5.54 -3.13 -16.14
CA GLU A 151 -6.84 -2.65 -16.63
C GLU A 151 -7.97 -3.09 -15.70
N ASN A 152 -7.79 -4.19 -14.93
CA ASN A 152 -8.79 -4.74 -14.04
C ASN A 152 -8.51 -4.39 -12.57
N TRP A 153 -8.93 -3.23 -12.15
CA TRP A 153 -8.83 -2.75 -10.79
C TRP A 153 -10.04 -3.19 -9.94
N SER A 154 -9.79 -3.44 -8.65
CA SER A 154 -10.88 -3.61 -7.67
C SER A 154 -11.69 -2.33 -7.53
N GLU A 155 -12.84 -2.42 -6.89
CA GLU A 155 -13.53 -1.23 -6.38
C GLU A 155 -12.61 -0.46 -5.41
N TRP A 156 -12.85 0.84 -5.29
CA TRP A 156 -12.12 1.68 -4.38
C TRP A 156 -12.50 1.37 -2.93
N GLU A 157 -11.50 1.14 -2.09
CA GLU A 157 -11.65 0.96 -0.64
C GLU A 157 -11.07 2.17 0.09
N THR A 158 -11.72 2.57 1.18
CA THR A 158 -11.22 3.67 2.01
C THR A 158 -10.12 3.17 2.94
N ALA A 159 -8.89 3.62 2.69
CA ALA A 159 -7.74 3.33 3.53
C ALA A 159 -7.60 4.29 4.71
N PHE A 160 -8.08 5.51 4.55
CA PHE A 160 -7.99 6.57 5.56
C PHE A 160 -9.25 7.45 5.46
N SER A 161 -9.77 7.89 6.60
CA SER A 161 -10.88 8.84 6.66
C SER A 161 -10.76 9.72 7.90
N ALA A 162 -10.93 11.02 7.73
CA ALA A 162 -10.99 11.98 8.81
C ALA A 162 -11.84 13.19 8.43
N VAL A 163 -12.22 13.99 9.40
CA VAL A 163 -12.88 15.29 9.20
C VAL A 163 -11.92 16.39 9.61
N GLN A 164 -11.65 17.33 8.71
CA GLN A 164 -10.88 18.51 9.04
C GLN A 164 -11.81 19.62 9.51
N GLU A 165 -11.46 20.21 10.64
CA GLU A 165 -12.19 21.33 11.21
C GLU A 165 -12.16 22.56 10.28
N GLY A 166 -13.20 23.38 10.33
CA GLY A 166 -13.19 24.73 9.75
C GLY A 166 -12.50 25.72 10.69
N TRP A 167 -12.08 26.83 10.12
CA TRP A 167 -11.45 27.95 10.85
C TRP A 167 -12.44 28.73 11.68
#